data_2417608a0f1415e76638427a69160fe0
#
_entry.id   2417608a0f1415e76638427a69160fe0
#
_cell.length_a   1.000
_cell.length_b   1.000
_cell.length_c   1.000
_cell.angle_alpha   90.00
_cell.angle_beta   90.00
_cell.angle_gamma   90.00
#
_symmetry.space_group_name_H-M   'P 1'
#
loop_
_entity.id
_entity.type
_entity.pdbx_description
1 polymer ?
#
loop_
_entity_poly.entity_id
_entity_poly.type
_entity_poly.pdbx_seq_one_letter_code
_entity_poly.pdbx_strand_id
1 'polypeptide(L)'
;MADKDQGPATEWQSAQAAAIGHGAVAAINGGFFTPEGKPLGLVIEEGKRIGTWNSQSSLTSGLLSVEKSPRLLRRQHWRSFSPTRHLLQAGPFLIENSAVVRDLSDRERRPRSFLVWNGRHRWAFGIAEGVTLASLSAALAAQPLSEITITTALNLDGGRSSDLWASPRIPGGPVSTRRIWNTPVRNYLLLLPSR
;
A
#
# COMPACT_ATOMS: atom_id res chain seq x y z
N MET A 1 -2.01 -8.46 -6.55
CA MET A 1 -1.30 -7.22 -6.86
C MET A 1 -1.27 -7.07 -8.37
N ALA A 2 -1.30 -5.84 -8.88
CA ALA A 2 -1.16 -5.57 -10.32
C ALA A 2 0.03 -4.63 -10.50
N ASP A 3 0.94 -4.99 -11.35
CA ASP A 3 2.12 -4.21 -11.72
C ASP A 3 2.36 -4.30 -13.23
N LYS A 4 3.14 -3.38 -13.77
CA LYS A 4 3.51 -3.37 -15.20
C LYS A 4 4.97 -3.07 -15.44
N ASP A 5 5.52 -3.75 -16.41
CA ASP A 5 6.95 -3.64 -16.77
C ASP A 5 7.29 -2.36 -17.56
N GLN A 6 6.29 -1.67 -18.09
CA GLN A 6 6.48 -0.57 -19.05
C GLN A 6 6.26 0.85 -18.50
N GLY A 7 6.17 1.02 -17.20
CA GLY A 7 5.97 2.32 -16.58
C GLY A 7 4.50 2.68 -16.28
N PRO A 8 4.28 3.77 -15.55
CA PRO A 8 2.97 4.07 -14.95
C PRO A 8 1.87 4.45 -15.94
N ALA A 9 2.22 4.86 -17.16
CA ALA A 9 1.25 5.35 -18.13
C ALA A 9 0.64 4.26 -19.03
N THR A 10 1.08 3.02 -18.90
CA THR A 10 0.82 2.01 -19.93
C THR A 10 -0.37 1.09 -19.68
N GLU A 11 -0.89 1.00 -18.46
CA GLU A 11 -1.99 0.07 -18.20
C GLU A 11 -3.12 0.65 -17.38
N TRP A 12 -2.83 0.95 -16.13
CA TRP A 12 -3.90 1.29 -15.20
C TRP A 12 -3.93 2.80 -14.95
N GLN A 13 -4.95 3.46 -15.48
CA GLN A 13 -5.16 4.89 -15.29
C GLN A 13 -5.64 5.23 -13.88
N SER A 14 -6.19 4.25 -13.15
CA SER A 14 -6.76 4.46 -11.82
C SER A 14 -6.91 3.15 -11.03
N ALA A 15 -7.11 3.28 -9.71
CA ALA A 15 -7.47 2.16 -8.84
C ALA A 15 -8.73 1.44 -9.34
N GLN A 16 -9.73 2.20 -9.84
CA GLN A 16 -10.94 1.62 -10.42
C GLN A 16 -10.63 0.78 -11.65
N ALA A 17 -9.83 1.30 -12.59
CA ALA A 17 -9.47 0.57 -13.80
C ALA A 17 -8.71 -0.72 -13.47
N ALA A 18 -7.75 -0.66 -12.55
CA ALA A 18 -7.02 -1.83 -12.08
C ALA A 18 -7.94 -2.86 -11.41
N ALA A 19 -8.85 -2.41 -10.54
CA ALA A 19 -9.82 -3.29 -9.89
C ALA A 19 -10.73 -4.00 -10.89
N ILE A 20 -11.34 -3.26 -11.82
CA ILE A 20 -12.24 -3.81 -12.83
C ILE A 20 -11.50 -4.81 -13.73
N GLY A 21 -10.30 -4.46 -14.20
CA GLY A 21 -9.51 -5.32 -15.08
C GLY A 21 -9.11 -6.66 -14.45
N HIS A 22 -9.06 -6.74 -13.12
CA HIS A 22 -8.74 -7.98 -12.38
C HIS A 22 -9.94 -8.59 -11.63
N GLY A 23 -11.15 -8.04 -11.78
CA GLY A 23 -12.32 -8.55 -11.06
C GLY A 23 -12.25 -8.31 -9.55
N ALA A 24 -11.47 -7.34 -9.10
CA ALA A 24 -11.33 -6.99 -7.70
C ALA A 24 -12.50 -6.14 -7.20
N VAL A 25 -12.77 -6.19 -5.89
CA VAL A 25 -13.80 -5.41 -5.23
C VAL A 25 -13.26 -4.12 -4.61
N ALA A 26 -11.96 -4.00 -4.45
CA ALA A 26 -11.30 -2.77 -4.06
C ALA A 26 -9.85 -2.74 -4.57
N ALA A 27 -9.31 -1.54 -4.74
CA ALA A 27 -7.91 -1.32 -5.06
C ALA A 27 -7.39 -0.05 -4.40
N ILE A 28 -6.09 -0.04 -4.07
CA ILE A 28 -5.34 1.14 -3.64
C ILE A 28 -4.00 1.16 -4.36
N ASN A 29 -3.47 2.35 -4.66
CA ASN A 29 -2.12 2.46 -5.19
C ASN A 29 -1.10 1.77 -4.29
N GLY A 30 -0.05 1.22 -4.88
CA GLY A 30 0.96 0.44 -4.16
C GLY A 30 2.20 1.23 -3.75
N GLY A 31 3.37 0.65 -4.04
CA GLY A 31 4.67 1.18 -3.62
C GLY A 31 5.21 2.27 -4.54
N PHE A 32 6.34 2.83 -4.09
CA PHE A 32 7.05 3.90 -4.77
C PHE A 32 7.74 3.42 -6.06
N PHE A 33 7.94 4.33 -6.98
CA PHE A 33 8.64 4.10 -8.23
C PHE A 33 9.60 5.25 -8.57
N THR A 34 10.58 4.97 -9.43
CA THR A 34 11.54 5.97 -9.92
C THR A 34 10.89 6.84 -11.00
N PRO A 35 11.51 7.98 -11.37
CA PRO A 35 11.03 8.79 -12.49
C PRO A 35 10.88 8.02 -13.80
N GLU A 36 11.69 6.97 -14.00
CA GLU A 36 11.64 6.08 -15.17
C GLU A 36 10.53 5.03 -15.10
N GLY A 37 9.71 5.06 -14.02
CA GLY A 37 8.61 4.13 -13.83
C GLY A 37 9.00 2.75 -13.29
N LYS A 38 10.24 2.54 -12.83
CA LYS A 38 10.66 1.29 -12.21
C LYS A 38 10.27 1.27 -10.73
N PRO A 39 9.86 0.12 -10.16
CA PRO A 39 9.65 0.02 -8.72
C PRO A 39 10.88 0.46 -7.94
N LEU A 40 10.71 1.29 -6.90
CA LEU A 40 11.81 1.73 -6.03
C LEU A 40 12.36 0.59 -5.19
N GLY A 41 11.55 -0.41 -4.90
CA GLY A 41 11.90 -1.62 -4.17
C GLY A 41 11.46 -2.87 -4.89
N LEU A 42 11.70 -4.03 -4.26
CA LEU A 42 11.27 -5.31 -4.81
C LEU A 42 9.74 -5.42 -4.80
N VAL A 43 9.22 -5.84 -5.94
CA VAL A 43 7.84 -6.30 -6.13
C VAL A 43 7.88 -7.76 -6.56
N ILE A 44 7.01 -8.59 -6.01
CA ILE A 44 6.76 -9.95 -6.51
C ILE A 44 5.27 -10.06 -6.83
N GLU A 45 4.95 -10.47 -8.04
CA GLU A 45 3.59 -10.75 -8.50
C GLU A 45 3.53 -12.14 -9.07
N GLU A 46 2.61 -12.97 -8.55
CA GLU A 46 2.46 -14.39 -8.92
C GLU A 46 3.82 -15.14 -8.94
N GLY A 47 4.72 -14.84 -7.98
CA GLY A 47 6.06 -15.44 -7.90
C GLY A 47 7.12 -14.80 -8.81
N LYS A 48 6.73 -13.95 -9.77
CA LYS A 48 7.66 -13.22 -10.66
C LYS A 48 8.23 -12.00 -9.92
N ARG A 49 9.55 -11.85 -9.93
CA ARG A 49 10.24 -10.71 -9.33
C ARG A 49 10.31 -9.55 -10.34
N ILE A 50 9.95 -8.34 -9.86
CA ILE A 50 10.00 -7.09 -10.60
C ILE A 50 10.73 -6.06 -9.75
N GLY A 51 11.66 -5.32 -10.35
CA GLY A 51 12.52 -4.42 -9.59
C GLY A 51 13.57 -5.16 -8.75
N THR A 52 14.18 -4.45 -7.82
CA THR A 52 15.30 -4.95 -7.01
C THR A 52 15.07 -4.70 -5.53
N TRP A 53 15.68 -5.54 -4.70
CA TRP A 53 15.69 -5.33 -3.25
C TRP A 53 16.38 -4.02 -2.91
N ASN A 54 15.67 -3.13 -2.22
CA ASN A 54 16.22 -1.87 -1.77
C ASN A 54 16.36 -1.86 -0.24
N SER A 55 17.61 -1.85 0.24
CA SER A 55 17.94 -1.85 1.66
C SER A 55 18.24 -0.45 2.22
N GLN A 56 18.33 0.58 1.38
CA GLN A 56 18.81 1.90 1.77
C GLN A 56 17.66 2.86 2.13
N SER A 57 16.62 2.89 1.31
CA SER A 57 15.53 3.86 1.49
C SER A 57 14.61 3.51 2.65
N SER A 58 14.18 4.50 3.42
CA SER A 58 13.07 4.37 4.38
C SER A 58 11.74 4.07 3.70
N LEU A 59 11.56 4.53 2.45
CA LEU A 59 10.39 4.28 1.62
C LEU A 59 10.22 2.81 1.21
N THR A 60 11.20 1.97 1.52
CA THR A 60 11.20 0.53 1.28
C THR A 60 11.52 -0.27 2.54
N SER A 61 11.34 0.33 3.72
CA SER A 61 11.71 -0.27 5.01
C SER A 61 10.77 -1.37 5.49
N GLY A 62 9.56 -1.43 4.91
CA GLY A 62 8.54 -2.43 5.21
C GLY A 62 8.17 -3.27 4.00
N LEU A 63 7.42 -4.31 4.25
CA LEU A 63 6.91 -5.24 3.26
C LEU A 63 5.45 -5.56 3.54
N LEU A 64 4.64 -5.60 2.48
CA LEU A 64 3.50 -6.48 2.40
C LEU A 64 3.97 -7.77 1.73
N SER A 65 3.86 -8.90 2.40
CA SER A 65 4.21 -10.22 1.87
C SER A 65 3.02 -11.15 1.92
N VAL A 66 2.77 -11.88 0.84
CA VAL A 66 1.70 -12.88 0.75
C VAL A 66 2.32 -14.22 0.35
N GLU A 67 2.28 -15.16 1.27
CA GLU A 67 2.58 -16.58 1.06
C GLU A 67 1.27 -17.36 1.06
N LYS A 68 0.83 -17.81 2.24
CA LYS A 68 -0.51 -18.38 2.47
C LYS A 68 -1.52 -17.31 2.88
N SER A 69 -1.06 -16.30 3.61
CA SER A 69 -1.84 -15.16 4.09
C SER A 69 -1.00 -13.88 4.03
N PRO A 70 -1.64 -12.70 3.90
CA PRO A 70 -0.91 -11.44 3.88
C PRO A 70 -0.35 -11.12 5.28
N ARG A 71 0.85 -10.50 5.29
CA ARG A 71 1.53 -10.01 6.50
C ARG A 71 2.25 -8.70 6.21
N LEU A 72 2.30 -7.83 7.22
CA LEU A 72 3.20 -6.68 7.23
C LEU A 72 4.42 -7.04 8.09
N LEU A 73 5.61 -6.84 7.56
CA LEU A 73 6.86 -7.12 8.27
C LEU A 73 7.98 -6.15 7.86
N ARG A 74 8.93 -5.94 8.77
CA ARG A 74 10.14 -5.20 8.45
C ARG A 74 10.95 -5.95 7.39
N ARG A 75 11.57 -5.23 6.43
CA ARG A 75 12.39 -5.84 5.37
C ARG A 75 13.48 -6.76 5.90
N GLN A 76 14.05 -6.47 7.07
CA GLN A 76 15.08 -7.29 7.72
C GLN A 76 14.60 -8.65 8.23
N HIS A 77 13.29 -8.81 8.40
CA HIS A 77 12.68 -10.07 8.86
C HIS A 77 12.24 -10.97 7.69
N TRP A 78 12.27 -10.46 6.47
CA TRP A 78 11.96 -11.28 5.31
C TRP A 78 13.13 -12.20 4.94
N ARG A 79 12.82 -13.42 4.56
CA ARG A 79 13.77 -14.41 4.10
C ARG A 79 13.40 -14.83 2.68
N SER A 80 14.36 -14.72 1.74
CA SER A 80 14.12 -15.00 0.33
C SER A 80 13.88 -16.46 -0.02
N PHE A 81 13.94 -17.34 0.98
CA PHE A 81 13.72 -18.79 0.82
C PHE A 81 12.23 -19.19 0.90
N SER A 82 11.36 -18.29 1.36
CA SER A 82 9.92 -18.55 1.35
C SER A 82 9.35 -18.44 -0.05
N PRO A 83 8.44 -19.33 -0.45
CA PRO A 83 7.72 -19.24 -1.72
C PRO A 83 6.71 -18.09 -1.65
N THR A 84 7.22 -16.87 -1.77
CA THR A 84 6.42 -15.65 -1.71
C THR A 84 5.68 -15.45 -3.04
N ARG A 85 4.36 -15.52 -2.99
CA ARG A 85 3.51 -15.33 -4.17
C ARG A 85 3.41 -13.87 -4.57
N HIS A 86 3.20 -12.99 -3.58
CA HIS A 86 3.19 -11.54 -3.79
C HIS A 86 4.01 -10.84 -2.71
N LEU A 87 4.72 -9.81 -3.11
CA LEU A 87 5.48 -8.95 -2.21
C LEU A 87 5.52 -7.52 -2.74
N LEU A 88 5.40 -6.57 -1.85
CA LEU A 88 5.61 -5.17 -2.11
C LEU A 88 6.52 -4.57 -1.04
N GLN A 89 7.68 -4.03 -1.43
CA GLN A 89 8.44 -3.14 -0.57
C GLN A 89 7.81 -1.74 -0.57
N ALA A 90 7.45 -1.26 0.62
CA ALA A 90 6.91 0.09 0.83
C ALA A 90 7.33 0.61 2.21
N GLY A 91 6.90 1.81 2.58
CA GLY A 91 7.25 2.37 3.89
C GLY A 91 7.18 3.89 3.95
N PRO A 92 7.56 4.44 5.10
CA PRO A 92 7.90 3.73 6.34
C PRO A 92 6.69 3.08 7.04
N PHE A 93 6.94 2.31 8.11
CA PHE A 93 5.88 1.97 9.04
C PHE A 93 5.39 3.23 9.73
N LEU A 94 4.08 3.31 9.95
CA LEU A 94 3.40 4.38 10.71
C LEU A 94 3.10 3.91 12.13
N ILE A 95 2.58 2.69 12.25
CA ILE A 95 2.32 2.00 13.51
C ILE A 95 3.06 0.67 13.49
N GLU A 96 3.68 0.31 14.59
CA GLU A 96 4.32 -0.98 14.81
C GLU A 96 4.07 -1.43 16.26
N ASN A 97 3.61 -2.65 16.45
CA ASN A 97 3.25 -3.19 17.78
C ASN A 97 2.28 -2.27 18.56
N SER A 98 1.28 -1.72 17.86
CA SER A 98 0.28 -0.79 18.39
C SER A 98 0.84 0.55 18.90
N ALA A 99 2.08 0.90 18.54
CA ALA A 99 2.74 2.15 18.93
C ALA A 99 3.14 2.98 17.71
N VAL A 100 3.21 4.30 17.89
CA VAL A 100 3.74 5.22 16.88
C VAL A 100 5.19 4.88 16.56
N VAL A 101 5.54 4.95 15.28
CA VAL A 101 6.94 4.86 14.85
C VAL A 101 7.59 6.24 15.05
N ARG A 102 8.78 6.26 15.69
CA ARG A 102 9.52 7.50 15.96
C ARG A 102 10.20 8.03 14.70
N ASP A 103 10.57 9.30 14.74
CA ASP A 103 11.37 10.00 13.72
C ASP A 103 10.72 10.03 12.33
N LEU A 104 9.39 9.94 12.27
CA LEU A 104 8.65 10.14 11.04
C LEU A 104 8.66 11.63 10.64
N SER A 105 8.78 11.89 9.33
CA SER A 105 8.81 13.26 8.80
C SER A 105 7.52 14.02 9.12
N ASP A 106 7.67 15.22 9.66
CA ASP A 106 6.60 16.19 9.88
C ASP A 106 6.66 17.40 8.92
N ARG A 107 7.43 17.28 7.83
CA ARG A 107 7.70 18.42 6.94
C ARG A 107 6.64 18.66 5.88
N GLU A 108 6.13 17.59 5.26
CA GLU A 108 5.29 17.72 4.07
C GLU A 108 3.89 17.17 4.30
N ARG A 109 2.91 18.06 4.20
CA ARG A 109 1.48 17.71 4.17
C ARG A 109 1.08 17.37 2.75
N ARG A 110 0.61 16.14 2.56
CA ARG A 110 0.10 15.64 1.27
C ARG A 110 -0.87 14.49 1.49
N PRO A 111 -1.63 14.06 0.47
CA PRO A 111 -2.37 12.82 0.55
C PRO A 111 -1.42 11.65 0.85
N ARG A 112 -1.84 10.75 1.74
CA ARG A 112 -1.10 9.55 2.13
C ARG A 112 -1.96 8.32 1.95
N SER A 113 -1.43 7.34 1.24
CA SER A 113 -2.03 6.01 1.15
C SER A 113 -1.34 5.08 2.12
N PHE A 114 -2.08 4.20 2.74
CA PHE A 114 -1.54 3.30 3.74
C PHE A 114 -2.36 2.02 3.89
N LEU A 115 -1.72 1.00 4.44
CA LEU A 115 -2.35 -0.24 4.88
C LEU A 115 -2.42 -0.27 6.40
N VAL A 116 -3.51 -0.82 6.91
CA VAL A 116 -3.70 -1.13 8.33
C VAL A 116 -3.90 -2.63 8.49
N TRP A 117 -3.31 -3.20 9.55
CA TRP A 117 -3.44 -4.59 9.91
C TRP A 117 -3.58 -4.74 11.44
N ASN A 118 -4.49 -5.61 11.88
CA ASN A 118 -4.68 -5.92 13.30
C ASN A 118 -3.77 -7.06 13.81
N GLY A 119 -2.74 -7.44 13.05
CA GLY A 119 -1.86 -8.55 13.39
C GLY A 119 -2.46 -9.95 13.18
N ARG A 120 -3.73 -10.06 12.76
CA ARG A 120 -4.44 -11.32 12.57
C ARG A 120 -5.12 -11.38 11.20
N HIS A 121 -6.40 -11.05 11.13
CA HIS A 121 -7.25 -11.26 9.93
C HIS A 121 -7.95 -9.99 9.42
N ARG A 122 -7.88 -8.86 10.13
CA ARG A 122 -8.53 -7.61 9.70
C ARG A 122 -7.52 -6.67 9.07
N TRP A 123 -7.92 -6.13 7.93
CA TRP A 123 -7.13 -5.22 7.11
C TRP A 123 -7.97 -4.02 6.71
N ALA A 124 -7.31 -2.89 6.48
CA ALA A 124 -7.93 -1.74 5.83
C ALA A 124 -6.97 -1.08 4.84
N PHE A 125 -7.51 -0.61 3.73
CA PHE A 125 -6.91 0.39 2.86
C PHE A 125 -7.32 1.76 3.37
N GLY A 126 -6.38 2.70 3.43
CA GLY A 126 -6.68 4.04 3.89
C GLY A 126 -6.04 5.13 3.06
N ILE A 127 -6.74 6.26 2.94
CA ILE A 127 -6.20 7.51 2.44
C ILE A 127 -6.49 8.59 3.48
N ALA A 128 -5.47 9.39 3.79
CA ALA A 128 -5.57 10.58 4.63
C ALA A 128 -5.10 11.80 3.84
N GLU A 129 -5.87 12.87 3.90
CA GLU A 129 -5.62 14.10 3.14
C GLU A 129 -4.88 15.15 3.98
N GLY A 130 -3.90 15.82 3.37
CA GLY A 130 -3.26 16.97 3.98
C GLY A 130 -2.50 16.68 5.28
N VAL A 131 -1.95 15.47 5.42
CA VAL A 131 -1.25 15.03 6.64
C VAL A 131 0.24 14.81 6.40
N THR A 132 1.05 14.97 7.46
CA THR A 132 2.43 14.52 7.49
C THR A 132 2.50 13.03 7.90
N LEU A 133 3.64 12.37 7.75
CA LEU A 133 3.81 11.00 8.24
C LEU A 133 3.68 10.93 9.77
N ALA A 134 4.24 11.91 10.48
CA ALA A 134 4.16 11.98 11.94
C ALA A 134 2.72 12.19 12.42
N SER A 135 1.99 13.16 11.85
CA SER A 135 0.60 13.42 12.24
C SER A 135 -0.34 12.26 11.89
N LEU A 136 -0.12 11.57 10.75
CA LEU A 136 -0.89 10.38 10.40
C LEU A 136 -0.62 9.23 11.37
N SER A 137 0.64 9.00 11.75
CA SER A 137 1.02 7.99 12.73
C SER A 137 0.34 8.24 14.08
N ALA A 138 0.36 9.49 14.57
CA ALA A 138 -0.31 9.88 15.81
C ALA A 138 -1.84 9.67 15.73
N ALA A 139 -2.46 10.05 14.62
CA ALA A 139 -3.90 9.85 14.40
C ALA A 139 -4.28 8.36 14.39
N LEU A 140 -3.48 7.51 13.73
CA LEU A 140 -3.72 6.07 13.70
C LEU A 140 -3.51 5.41 15.06
N ALA A 141 -2.58 5.90 15.87
CA ALA A 141 -2.35 5.41 17.24
C ALA A 141 -3.53 5.71 18.18
N ALA A 142 -4.30 6.75 17.91
CA ALA A 142 -5.55 7.04 18.62
C ALA A 142 -6.69 6.05 18.32
N GLN A 143 -6.42 5.01 17.51
CA GLN A 143 -7.37 3.94 17.16
C GLN A 143 -8.69 4.46 16.58
N PRO A 144 -8.63 5.19 15.43
CA PRO A 144 -9.81 5.86 14.87
C PRO A 144 -10.83 4.89 14.24
N LEU A 145 -10.47 3.62 14.10
CA LEU A 145 -11.32 2.59 13.48
C LEU A 145 -11.92 1.71 14.56
N SER A 146 -13.19 1.92 14.86
CA SER A 146 -13.90 1.21 15.94
C SER A 146 -13.87 -0.33 15.81
N GLU A 147 -13.79 -0.83 14.58
CA GLU A 147 -13.84 -2.26 14.28
C GLU A 147 -12.47 -2.92 14.08
N ILE A 148 -11.42 -2.13 14.00
CA ILE A 148 -10.06 -2.64 13.78
C ILE A 148 -9.11 -2.05 14.82
N THR A 149 -8.63 -2.87 15.74
CA THR A 149 -7.48 -2.51 16.58
C THR A 149 -6.23 -2.47 15.71
N ILE A 150 -5.66 -1.31 15.53
CA ILE A 150 -4.48 -1.10 14.68
C ILE A 150 -3.24 -1.56 15.42
N THR A 151 -2.63 -2.67 14.98
CA THR A 151 -1.34 -3.13 15.51
C THR A 151 -0.19 -2.74 14.60
N THR A 152 -0.46 -2.63 13.31
CA THR A 152 0.55 -2.28 12.31
C THR A 152 -0.08 -1.42 11.22
N ALA A 153 0.63 -0.37 10.81
CA ALA A 153 0.26 0.41 9.64
C ALA A 153 1.51 0.70 8.80
N LEU A 154 1.39 0.53 7.48
CA LEU A 154 2.46 0.71 6.51
C LEU A 154 2.07 1.81 5.52
N ASN A 155 2.92 2.84 5.39
CA ASN A 155 2.75 3.87 4.37
C ASN A 155 3.06 3.31 2.98
N LEU A 156 2.26 3.71 2.01
CA LEU A 156 2.42 3.45 0.57
C LEU A 156 2.87 4.73 -0.14
N ASP A 157 2.94 4.71 -1.46
CA ASP A 157 3.16 5.92 -2.23
C ASP A 157 2.02 6.92 -2.04
N GLY A 158 2.35 8.19 -2.00
CA GLY A 158 1.44 9.25 -1.62
C GLY A 158 1.34 10.38 -2.66
N GLY A 159 0.75 11.51 -2.24
CA GLY A 159 0.63 12.68 -3.09
C GLY A 159 -0.25 12.43 -4.31
N ARG A 160 0.29 12.66 -5.50
CA ARG A 160 -0.43 12.48 -6.78
C ARG A 160 -0.71 11.01 -7.12
N SER A 161 -0.04 10.08 -6.44
CA SER A 161 -0.26 8.64 -6.59
C SER A 161 -1.42 8.12 -5.76
N SER A 162 -1.87 8.87 -4.73
CA SER A 162 -2.92 8.42 -3.80
C SER A 162 -4.25 8.22 -4.50
N ASP A 163 -4.64 6.97 -4.70
CA ASP A 163 -5.85 6.57 -5.40
C ASP A 163 -6.42 5.28 -4.78
N LEU A 164 -7.66 5.34 -4.30
CA LEU A 164 -8.40 4.21 -3.74
C LEU A 164 -9.76 4.13 -4.41
N TRP A 165 -10.16 2.92 -4.72
CA TRP A 165 -11.50 2.61 -5.21
C TRP A 165 -12.06 1.40 -4.49
N ALA A 166 -13.35 1.46 -4.17
CA ALA A 166 -14.12 0.35 -3.66
C ALA A 166 -15.42 0.18 -4.46
N SER A 167 -15.76 -1.07 -4.76
CA SER A 167 -16.92 -1.45 -5.55
C SER A 167 -18.24 -1.21 -4.80
N PRO A 168 -19.36 -0.93 -5.50
CA PRO A 168 -20.69 -0.96 -4.90
C PRO A 168 -21.11 -2.35 -4.35
N ARG A 169 -20.32 -3.40 -4.64
CA ARG A 169 -20.58 -4.75 -4.11
C ARG A 169 -20.21 -4.93 -2.65
N ILE A 170 -19.46 -3.98 -2.07
CA ILE A 170 -19.11 -4.01 -0.65
C ILE A 170 -19.90 -2.96 0.12
N PRO A 171 -20.26 -3.22 1.39
CA PRO A 171 -20.97 -2.25 2.22
C PRO A 171 -20.25 -0.91 2.27
N GLY A 172 -20.99 0.19 2.10
CA GLY A 172 -20.43 1.55 2.05
C GLY A 172 -19.83 1.96 0.71
N GLY A 173 -19.83 1.11 -0.28
CA GLY A 173 -19.41 1.46 -1.65
C GLY A 173 -20.57 2.01 -2.51
N PRO A 174 -20.27 2.60 -3.69
CA PRO A 174 -18.92 2.78 -4.21
C PRO A 174 -18.15 3.92 -3.51
N VAL A 175 -16.85 3.77 -3.39
CA VAL A 175 -15.95 4.83 -2.92
C VAL A 175 -14.87 5.06 -3.98
N SER A 176 -14.54 6.33 -4.25
CA SER A 176 -13.42 6.72 -5.08
C SER A 176 -12.76 7.97 -4.49
N THR A 177 -11.45 7.91 -4.32
CA THR A 177 -10.67 9.05 -3.84
C THR A 177 -9.89 9.72 -4.95
N ARG A 178 -10.05 9.23 -6.21
CA ARG A 178 -9.33 9.76 -7.35
C ARG A 178 -9.68 11.23 -7.60
N ARG A 179 -8.66 12.03 -7.81
CA ARG A 179 -8.74 13.45 -8.14
C ARG A 179 -8.21 13.71 -9.54
N ILE A 180 -8.60 14.85 -10.12
CA ILE A 180 -8.21 15.24 -11.50
C ILE A 180 -6.70 15.36 -11.69
N TRP A 181 -5.95 15.67 -10.62
CA TRP A 181 -4.48 15.80 -10.65
C TRP A 181 -3.74 14.51 -10.31
N ASN A 182 -4.44 13.39 -10.04
CA ASN A 182 -3.77 12.13 -9.85
C ASN A 182 -3.05 11.69 -11.13
N THR A 183 -1.85 11.17 -10.98
CA THR A 183 -1.11 10.53 -12.06
C THR A 183 -1.34 9.02 -12.05
N PRO A 184 -1.25 8.35 -13.21
CA PRO A 184 -1.18 6.89 -13.23
C PRO A 184 -0.01 6.40 -12.40
N VAL A 185 -0.20 5.27 -11.70
CA VAL A 185 0.83 4.69 -10.83
C VAL A 185 1.31 3.33 -11.36
N ARG A 186 2.47 2.91 -10.87
CA ARG A 186 3.15 1.72 -11.33
C ARG A 186 2.41 0.43 -10.95
N ASN A 187 1.88 0.36 -9.75
CA ASN A 187 1.23 -0.84 -9.24
C ASN A 187 0.08 -0.51 -8.28
N TYR A 188 -0.83 -1.47 -8.14
CA TYR A 188 -1.97 -1.41 -7.25
C TYR A 188 -2.04 -2.66 -6.38
N LEU A 189 -2.49 -2.50 -5.15
CA LEU A 189 -2.93 -3.60 -4.29
C LEU A 189 -4.42 -3.82 -4.53
N LEU A 190 -4.79 -5.06 -4.76
CA LEU A 190 -6.14 -5.47 -5.12
C LEU A 190 -6.74 -6.35 -4.03
N LEU A 191 -8.01 -6.11 -3.71
CA LEU A 191 -8.82 -7.00 -2.90
C LEU A 191 -9.73 -7.80 -3.83
N LEU A 192 -9.42 -9.07 -4.00
CA LEU A 192 -10.23 -10.00 -4.77
C LEU A 192 -11.36 -10.57 -3.88
N PRO A 193 -12.56 -10.85 -4.43
CA PRO A 193 -13.56 -11.60 -3.70
C PRO A 193 -13.04 -13.01 -3.35
N SER A 194 -13.45 -13.52 -2.19
CA SER A 194 -13.21 -14.92 -1.85
C SER A 194 -13.93 -15.81 -2.87
N ARG A 195 -13.22 -16.77 -3.39
CA ARG A 195 -13.82 -17.84 -4.20
C ARG A 195 -14.64 -18.79 -3.35
#